data_2468b9c2a961c3e94251d59a9e0f257d
#
_entry.id   2468b9c2a961c3e94251d59a9e0f257d
#
_cell.length_a   1.000
_cell.length_b   1.000
_cell.length_c   1.000
_cell.angle_alpha   90.00
_cell.angle_beta   90.00
_cell.angle_gamma   90.00
#
_symmetry.space_group_name_H-M   'P 1'
#
loop_
_entity.id
_entity.type
_entity.pdbx_description
1 polymer ?
#
loop_
_entity_poly.entity_id
_entity_poly.type
_entity_poly.pdbx_seq_one_letter_code
_entity_poly.pdbx_strand_id
1 'polypeptide(L)'
;MKFNINQQDLQKSLSYCQGVIEKRSTLPILSNVLLDVSNGNLKITATDLDIIFIHQISNIEILEEGKTTTSSSIMYDIVRKFSSGKKINFSNPSENKLQLESEKSIFNLNCINASEFPLNDENFNKNEFIIKSKDLLKLLNKCKFSVSNDETRHYLTGIFFHQTQVDDKFFL
;
A
#
# COMPACT_ATOMS: atom_id res chain seq x y z
N MET A 1 14.63 13.38 -3.68
CA MET A 1 13.56 13.19 -2.68
C MET A 1 14.15 13.20 -1.28
N LYS A 2 13.63 14.05 -0.38
CA LYS A 2 14.07 14.12 1.02
C LYS A 2 12.91 14.55 1.91
N PHE A 3 12.61 13.78 2.97
CA PHE A 3 11.50 14.06 3.89
C PHE A 3 11.68 13.39 5.25
N ASN A 4 10.95 13.88 6.25
CA ASN A 4 10.90 13.32 7.59
C ASN A 4 9.48 12.86 7.92
N ILE A 5 9.35 11.71 8.55
CA ILE A 5 8.05 11.09 8.88
C ILE A 5 8.10 10.45 10.27
N ASN A 6 6.94 10.41 10.95
CA ASN A 6 6.82 9.67 12.20
C ASN A 6 6.86 8.16 11.95
N GLN A 7 7.62 7.44 12.77
CA GLN A 7 7.78 5.99 12.68
C GLN A 7 6.44 5.23 12.71
N GLN A 8 5.49 5.63 13.58
CA GLN A 8 4.22 4.93 13.74
C GLN A 8 3.33 5.07 12.50
N ASP A 9 3.26 6.26 11.89
CA ASP A 9 2.46 6.52 10.70
C ASP A 9 2.97 5.69 9.51
N LEU A 10 4.30 5.66 9.35
CA LEU A 10 4.94 4.87 8.30
C LEU A 10 4.76 3.36 8.53
N GLN A 11 4.99 2.88 9.76
CA GLN A 11 4.83 1.47 10.12
C GLN A 11 3.41 0.98 9.83
N LYS A 12 2.40 1.77 10.22
CA LYS A 12 1.00 1.45 9.97
C LYS A 12 0.71 1.31 8.48
N SER A 13 1.17 2.25 7.67
CA SER A 13 0.99 2.23 6.21
C SER A 13 1.66 1.03 5.57
N LEU A 14 2.91 0.76 5.93
CA LEU A 14 3.65 -0.39 5.41
C LEU A 14 3.06 -1.74 5.85
N SER A 15 2.43 -1.80 7.02
CA SER A 15 1.76 -3.03 7.47
C SER A 15 0.61 -3.42 6.55
N TYR A 16 -0.13 -2.45 6.01
CA TYR A 16 -1.19 -2.72 5.04
C TYR A 16 -0.63 -3.21 3.69
N CYS A 17 0.50 -2.65 3.26
CA CYS A 17 1.16 -3.08 2.03
C CYS A 17 1.57 -4.57 2.06
N GLN A 18 1.89 -5.13 3.26
CA GLN A 18 2.32 -6.54 3.39
C GLN A 18 1.25 -7.55 2.96
N GLY A 19 -0.03 -7.15 2.94
CA GLY A 19 -1.14 -7.99 2.49
C GLY A 19 -1.38 -7.96 0.97
N VAL A 20 -0.71 -7.03 0.26
CA VAL A 20 -0.90 -6.82 -1.19
C VAL A 20 0.34 -7.24 -1.98
N ILE A 21 1.54 -6.94 -1.46
CA ILE A 21 2.78 -7.25 -2.18
C ILE A 21 2.98 -8.74 -2.41
N GLU A 22 3.44 -9.09 -3.59
CA GLU A 22 3.79 -10.46 -3.93
C GLU A 22 5.27 -10.76 -3.59
N LYS A 23 5.50 -11.60 -2.59
CA LYS A 23 6.85 -11.92 -2.08
C LYS A 23 7.67 -12.84 -3.00
N ARG A 24 7.02 -13.58 -3.90
CA ARG A 24 7.63 -14.57 -4.80
C ARG A 24 7.26 -14.32 -6.26
N SER A 25 7.12 -13.06 -6.63
CA SER A 25 6.84 -12.70 -8.03
C SER A 25 8.05 -12.92 -8.92
N THR A 26 7.77 -13.27 -10.17
CA THR A 26 8.76 -13.22 -11.27
C THR A 26 9.17 -11.80 -11.63
N LEU A 27 8.36 -10.81 -11.24
CA LEU A 27 8.61 -9.39 -11.43
C LEU A 27 9.07 -8.76 -10.12
N PRO A 28 10.36 -8.44 -9.95
CA PRO A 28 10.91 -7.90 -8.68
C PRO A 28 10.22 -6.62 -8.21
N ILE A 29 9.70 -5.81 -9.14
CA ILE A 29 9.02 -4.54 -8.83
C ILE A 29 7.75 -4.74 -7.99
N LEU A 30 7.05 -5.89 -8.09
CA LEU A 30 5.85 -6.20 -7.32
C LEU A 30 6.11 -6.49 -5.83
N SER A 31 7.37 -6.73 -5.47
CA SER A 31 7.77 -6.80 -4.06
C SER A 31 8.10 -5.42 -3.46
N ASN A 32 8.12 -4.38 -4.30
CA ASN A 32 8.40 -3.02 -3.89
C ASN A 32 7.11 -2.25 -3.60
N VAL A 33 7.26 -1.15 -2.88
CA VAL A 33 6.27 -0.07 -2.80
C VAL A 33 6.80 1.15 -3.52
N LEU A 34 5.91 1.87 -4.19
CA LEU A 34 6.18 3.18 -4.74
C LEU A 34 5.97 4.24 -3.64
N LEU A 35 6.97 5.04 -3.40
CA LEU A 35 6.94 6.22 -2.56
C LEU A 35 6.88 7.45 -3.48
N ASP A 36 5.81 8.23 -3.36
CA ASP A 36 5.61 9.49 -4.09
C ASP A 36 5.43 10.61 -3.07
N VAL A 37 6.44 11.48 -2.99
CA VAL A 37 6.46 12.66 -2.12
C VAL A 37 6.15 13.87 -2.98
N SER A 38 4.92 14.34 -2.89
CA SER A 38 4.43 15.47 -3.67
C SER A 38 3.26 16.16 -2.97
N ASN A 39 3.04 17.43 -3.28
CA ASN A 39 1.89 18.22 -2.82
C ASN A 39 1.64 18.15 -1.30
N GLY A 40 2.69 18.19 -0.50
CA GLY A 40 2.58 18.15 0.96
C GLY A 40 2.33 16.77 1.56
N ASN A 41 2.34 15.68 0.78
CA ASN A 41 1.97 14.34 1.20
C ASN A 41 2.99 13.29 0.77
N LEU A 42 3.01 12.17 1.48
CA LEU A 42 3.61 10.92 1.04
C LEU A 42 2.50 9.96 0.61
N LYS A 43 2.45 9.64 -0.67
CA LYS A 43 1.59 8.58 -1.22
C LYS A 43 2.41 7.29 -1.30
N ILE A 44 1.95 6.23 -0.65
CA ILE A 44 2.54 4.89 -0.71
C ILE A 44 1.60 4.01 -1.53
N THR A 45 2.13 3.40 -2.60
CA THR A 45 1.36 2.50 -3.46
C THR A 45 2.00 1.12 -3.48
N ALA A 46 1.19 0.08 -3.33
CA ALA A 46 1.56 -1.33 -3.47
C ALA A 46 0.59 -2.02 -4.44
N THR A 47 1.07 -2.98 -5.22
CA THR A 47 0.22 -3.74 -6.15
C THR A 47 0.79 -5.14 -6.39
N ASP A 48 -0.12 -6.09 -6.67
CA ASP A 48 0.16 -7.42 -7.22
C ASP A 48 -0.36 -7.56 -8.67
N LEU A 49 -0.76 -6.43 -9.31
CA LEU A 49 -1.41 -6.23 -10.59
C LEU A 49 -2.95 -6.38 -10.55
N ASP A 50 -3.49 -7.22 -9.70
CA ASP A 50 -4.95 -7.39 -9.53
C ASP A 50 -5.51 -6.41 -8.51
N ILE A 51 -4.75 -6.12 -7.46
CA ILE A 51 -5.11 -5.20 -6.39
C ILE A 51 -4.12 -4.04 -6.36
N ILE A 52 -4.64 -2.83 -6.24
CA ILE A 52 -3.83 -1.65 -5.98
C ILE A 52 -4.22 -1.09 -4.62
N PHE A 53 -3.27 -1.03 -3.71
CA PHE A 53 -3.42 -0.36 -2.42
C PHE A 53 -2.72 0.98 -2.46
N ILE A 54 -3.44 2.03 -2.09
CA ILE A 54 -2.92 3.40 -2.01
C ILE A 54 -3.19 3.93 -0.60
N HIS A 55 -2.17 4.44 0.04
CA HIS A 55 -2.31 5.16 1.31
C HIS A 55 -1.56 6.48 1.27
N GLN A 56 -2.22 7.54 1.76
CA GLN A 56 -1.69 8.89 1.79
C GLN A 56 -1.45 9.34 3.22
N ILE A 57 -0.26 9.86 3.49
CA ILE A 57 0.15 10.40 4.79
C ILE A 57 0.44 11.89 4.62
N SER A 58 -0.32 12.73 5.33
CA SER A 58 -0.21 14.20 5.23
C SER A 58 0.66 14.82 6.33
N ASN A 59 0.94 14.08 7.41
CA ASN A 59 1.74 14.58 8.52
C ASN A 59 3.22 14.27 8.32
N ILE A 60 3.81 14.87 7.28
CA ILE A 60 5.24 14.72 6.94
C ILE A 60 5.88 16.09 6.72
N GLU A 61 7.18 16.15 6.93
CA GLU A 61 8.01 17.32 6.64
C GLU A 61 8.78 17.07 5.34
N ILE A 62 8.38 17.74 4.26
CA ILE A 62 8.99 17.59 2.94
C ILE A 62 10.11 18.61 2.80
N LEU A 63 11.30 18.15 2.49
CA LEU A 63 12.47 18.95 2.16
C LEU A 63 12.75 18.98 0.65
N GLU A 64 12.44 17.86 -0.02
CA GLU A 64 12.61 17.71 -1.47
C GLU A 64 11.60 16.67 -1.99
N GLU A 65 10.77 17.05 -2.96
CA GLU A 65 9.82 16.15 -3.61
C GLU A 65 10.52 15.12 -4.49
N GLY A 66 9.81 14.04 -4.84
CA GLY A 66 10.31 13.03 -5.76
C GLY A 66 9.64 11.68 -5.55
N LYS A 67 10.04 10.71 -6.39
CA LYS A 67 9.49 9.36 -6.41
C LYS A 67 10.59 8.32 -6.43
N THR A 68 10.36 7.21 -5.76
CA THR A 68 11.24 6.03 -5.81
C THR A 68 10.48 4.78 -5.44
N THR A 69 11.05 3.61 -5.73
CA THR A 69 10.50 2.33 -5.26
C THR A 69 11.55 1.60 -4.44
N THR A 70 11.11 0.87 -3.43
CA THR A 70 11.99 0.01 -2.63
C THR A 70 11.24 -1.19 -2.06
N SER A 71 11.97 -2.22 -1.65
CA SER A 71 11.37 -3.42 -1.06
C SER A 71 10.50 -3.10 0.15
N SER A 72 9.21 -3.41 0.03
CA SER A 72 8.23 -3.19 1.09
C SER A 72 8.54 -3.99 2.35
N SER A 73 8.87 -5.26 2.20
CA SER A 73 9.14 -6.15 3.33
C SER A 73 10.38 -5.72 4.11
N ILE A 74 11.48 -5.41 3.40
CA ILE A 74 12.73 -4.95 4.05
C ILE A 74 12.49 -3.62 4.76
N MET A 75 11.84 -2.66 4.10
CA MET A 75 11.54 -1.37 4.70
C MET A 75 10.64 -1.51 5.93
N TYR A 76 9.60 -2.34 5.86
CA TYR A 76 8.74 -2.63 7.01
C TYR A 76 9.51 -3.24 8.18
N ASP A 77 10.39 -4.22 7.90
CA ASP A 77 11.20 -4.88 8.92
C ASP A 77 12.19 -3.93 9.62
N ILE A 78 12.72 -2.95 8.90
CA ILE A 78 13.57 -1.89 9.46
C ILE A 78 12.73 -0.92 10.30
N VAL A 79 11.64 -0.39 9.72
CA VAL A 79 10.82 0.64 10.37
C VAL A 79 10.21 0.17 11.67
N ARG A 80 9.78 -1.08 11.76
CA ARG A 80 9.23 -1.67 13.01
C ARG A 80 10.25 -1.84 14.12
N LYS A 81 11.55 -1.74 13.81
CA LYS A 81 12.64 -1.84 14.79
C LYS A 81 13.09 -0.49 15.33
N PHE A 82 12.72 0.59 14.68
CA PHE A 82 12.97 1.92 15.22
C PHE A 82 12.12 2.20 16.44
N SER A 83 12.61 3.09 17.31
CA SER A 83 11.90 3.50 18.51
C SER A 83 10.56 4.18 18.17
N SER A 84 9.49 3.78 18.86
CA SER A 84 8.16 4.35 18.65
C SER A 84 8.13 5.86 18.91
N GLY A 85 7.42 6.61 18.08
CA GLY A 85 7.28 8.07 18.19
C GLY A 85 8.48 8.88 17.70
N LYS A 86 9.54 8.22 17.21
CA LYS A 86 10.69 8.92 16.62
C LYS A 86 10.43 9.28 15.16
N LYS A 87 11.13 10.34 14.71
CA LYS A 87 11.16 10.69 13.28
C LYS A 87 12.18 9.82 12.54
N ILE A 88 11.84 9.46 11.33
CA ILE A 88 12.72 8.81 10.37
C ILE A 88 12.99 9.80 9.25
N ASN A 89 14.26 10.04 8.95
CA ASN A 89 14.71 10.88 7.85
C ASN A 89 14.93 10.01 6.63
N PHE A 90 14.33 10.39 5.52
CA PHE A 90 14.48 9.75 4.22
C PHE A 90 15.26 10.64 3.29
N SER A 91 16.20 10.06 2.53
CA SER A 91 16.90 10.74 1.45
C SER A 91 17.31 9.77 0.35
N ASN A 92 17.39 10.28 -0.89
CA ASN A 92 17.97 9.52 -2.00
C ASN A 92 19.38 10.07 -2.28
N PRO A 93 20.45 9.42 -1.77
CA PRO A 93 21.83 9.81 -2.08
C PRO A 93 22.20 9.54 -3.54
N SER A 94 21.50 8.63 -4.21
CA SER A 94 21.57 8.36 -5.65
C SER A 94 20.25 7.79 -6.15
N GLU A 95 20.06 7.72 -7.46
CA GLU A 95 18.81 7.21 -8.09
C GLU A 95 18.43 5.78 -7.61
N ASN A 96 19.44 4.94 -7.36
CA ASN A 96 19.25 3.54 -7.00
C ASN A 96 19.37 3.26 -5.50
N LYS A 97 19.38 4.29 -4.66
CA LYS A 97 19.54 4.16 -3.21
C LYS A 97 18.57 5.04 -2.45
N LEU A 98 17.92 4.46 -1.46
CA LEU A 98 17.12 5.15 -0.47
C LEU A 98 17.78 4.96 0.90
N GLN A 99 18.10 6.05 1.55
CA GLN A 99 18.65 6.04 2.90
C GLN A 99 17.56 6.36 3.91
N LEU A 100 17.48 5.53 4.94
CA LEU A 100 16.65 5.72 6.12
C LEU A 100 17.56 5.96 7.32
N GLU A 101 17.36 7.05 8.00
CA GLU A 101 18.12 7.41 9.21
C GLU A 101 17.16 7.68 10.37
N SER A 102 17.41 7.08 11.51
CA SER A 102 16.75 7.39 12.77
C SER A 102 17.70 7.19 13.93
N GLU A 103 17.80 8.20 14.80
CA GLU A 103 18.72 8.23 15.94
C GLU A 103 20.20 7.99 15.52
N LYS A 104 20.76 6.83 15.83
CA LYS A 104 22.13 6.42 15.48
C LYS A 104 22.20 5.36 14.39
N SER A 105 21.06 5.01 13.80
CA SER A 105 20.95 3.93 12.83
C SER A 105 20.74 4.48 11.42
N ILE A 106 21.52 3.99 10.47
CA ILE A 106 21.44 4.35 9.05
C ILE A 106 21.29 3.05 8.25
N PHE A 107 20.30 3.02 7.37
CA PHE A 107 20.05 1.90 6.45
C PHE A 107 20.01 2.43 5.02
N ASN A 108 20.64 1.70 4.11
CA ASN A 108 20.62 1.98 2.68
C ASN A 108 19.88 0.86 1.96
N LEU A 109 18.77 1.17 1.31
CA LEU A 109 17.97 0.25 0.54
C LEU A 109 18.21 0.43 -0.96
N ASN A 110 18.14 -0.66 -1.71
CA ASN A 110 18.15 -0.61 -3.16
C ASN A 110 16.80 -0.13 -3.68
N CYS A 111 16.84 0.67 -4.74
CA CYS A 111 15.68 1.20 -5.42
C CYS A 111 15.63 0.71 -6.87
N ILE A 112 14.42 0.57 -7.39
CA ILE A 112 14.12 0.45 -8.82
C ILE A 112 13.47 1.77 -9.23
N ASN A 113 13.68 2.20 -10.47
CA ASN A 113 13.13 3.45 -10.95
C ASN A 113 11.60 3.47 -10.82
N ALA A 114 11.05 4.59 -10.34
CA ALA A 114 9.61 4.75 -10.17
C ALA A 114 8.81 4.61 -11.48
N SER A 115 9.42 4.90 -12.64
CA SER A 115 8.80 4.72 -13.95
C SER A 115 8.53 3.26 -14.33
N GLU A 116 9.20 2.31 -13.68
CA GLU A 116 9.00 0.88 -13.89
C GLU A 116 7.84 0.32 -13.05
N PHE A 117 7.33 1.12 -12.09
CA PHE A 117 6.23 0.67 -11.23
C PHE A 117 4.92 0.65 -12.01
N PRO A 118 4.18 -0.49 -12.04
CA PRO A 118 2.96 -0.64 -12.82
C PRO A 118 1.82 0.16 -12.17
N LEU A 119 1.59 1.36 -12.67
CA LEU A 119 0.41 2.16 -12.37
C LEU A 119 -0.60 1.94 -13.49
N ASN A 120 -1.76 1.42 -13.17
CA ASN A 120 -2.88 1.43 -14.11
C ASN A 120 -3.51 2.81 -14.09
N ASP A 121 -3.86 3.34 -15.26
CA ASP A 121 -4.65 4.56 -15.35
C ASP A 121 -5.99 4.33 -14.64
N GLU A 122 -6.26 5.15 -13.64
CA GLU A 122 -7.46 5.09 -12.81
C GLU A 122 -8.70 5.54 -13.59
N ASN A 123 -9.08 4.81 -14.63
CA ASN A 123 -10.39 4.96 -15.25
C ASN A 123 -11.44 4.18 -14.44
N PHE A 124 -11.73 4.65 -13.23
CA PHE A 124 -12.84 4.12 -12.45
C PHE A 124 -14.17 4.47 -13.15
N ASN A 125 -15.00 3.46 -13.37
CA ASN A 125 -16.37 3.66 -13.83
C ASN A 125 -17.13 4.52 -12.83
N LYS A 126 -17.97 5.43 -13.33
CA LYS A 126 -18.71 6.43 -12.54
C LYS A 126 -19.82 5.86 -11.63
N ASN A 127 -19.96 4.55 -11.53
CA ASN A 127 -20.97 3.94 -10.68
C ASN A 127 -20.41 3.76 -9.27
N GLU A 128 -20.68 4.73 -8.40
CA GLU A 128 -20.25 4.73 -7.01
C GLU A 128 -21.44 4.47 -6.09
N PHE A 129 -21.23 3.70 -5.04
CA PHE A 129 -22.16 3.57 -3.92
C PHE A 129 -21.42 3.70 -2.60
N ILE A 130 -22.12 4.18 -1.58
CA ILE A 130 -21.55 4.37 -0.24
C ILE A 130 -22.12 3.34 0.70
N ILE A 131 -21.26 2.59 1.36
CA ILE A 131 -21.61 1.62 2.41
C ILE A 131 -20.83 1.95 3.69
N LYS A 132 -21.48 1.76 4.85
CA LYS A 132 -20.78 1.88 6.13
C LYS A 132 -19.79 0.74 6.30
N SER A 133 -18.55 1.05 6.68
CA SER A 133 -17.48 0.05 6.86
C SER A 133 -17.87 -1.10 7.79
N LYS A 134 -18.64 -0.81 8.86
CA LYS A 134 -19.13 -1.82 9.80
C LYS A 134 -20.08 -2.83 9.13
N ASP A 135 -20.94 -2.35 8.24
CA ASP A 135 -21.92 -3.20 7.54
C ASP A 135 -21.21 -4.06 6.48
N LEU A 136 -20.29 -3.45 5.72
CA LEU A 136 -19.43 -4.18 4.78
C LEU A 136 -18.63 -5.28 5.49
N LEU A 137 -17.98 -4.97 6.59
CA LEU A 137 -17.20 -5.93 7.36
C LEU A 137 -18.06 -7.09 7.87
N LYS A 138 -19.30 -6.81 8.30
CA LYS A 138 -20.26 -7.83 8.73
C LYS A 138 -20.65 -8.77 7.59
N LEU A 139 -20.89 -8.24 6.39
CA LEU A 139 -21.21 -9.03 5.19
C LEU A 139 -20.03 -9.92 4.79
N LEU A 140 -18.84 -9.36 4.69
CA LEU A 140 -17.62 -10.10 4.35
C LEU A 140 -17.35 -11.24 5.34
N ASN A 141 -17.47 -10.98 6.64
CA ASN A 141 -17.26 -12.00 7.67
C ASN A 141 -18.30 -13.15 7.60
N LYS A 142 -19.52 -12.88 7.13
CA LYS A 142 -20.55 -13.91 6.95
C LYS A 142 -20.29 -14.79 5.73
N CYS A 143 -19.61 -14.29 4.70
CA CYS A 143 -19.36 -15.02 3.45
C CYS A 143 -17.97 -15.68 3.40
N LYS A 144 -16.99 -15.11 4.12
CA LYS A 144 -15.58 -15.50 4.06
C LYS A 144 -15.34 -17.01 4.26
N PHE A 145 -16.11 -17.68 5.11
CA PHE A 145 -15.92 -19.11 5.40
C PHE A 145 -16.26 -20.03 4.21
N SER A 146 -17.06 -19.55 3.25
CA SER A 146 -17.46 -20.31 2.06
C SER A 146 -16.57 -20.09 0.84
N VAL A 147 -15.60 -19.20 0.94
CA VAL A 147 -14.63 -18.93 -0.12
C VAL A 147 -13.66 -20.10 -0.26
N SER A 148 -13.47 -20.62 -1.48
CA SER A 148 -12.57 -21.73 -1.76
C SER A 148 -11.11 -21.28 -1.73
N ASN A 149 -10.22 -22.17 -1.30
CA ASN A 149 -8.77 -22.02 -1.44
C ASN A 149 -8.20 -22.74 -2.67
N ASP A 150 -9.08 -23.30 -3.51
CA ASP A 150 -8.69 -24.03 -4.72
C ASP A 150 -8.48 -23.06 -5.87
N GLU A 151 -7.21 -22.74 -6.14
CA GLU A 151 -6.78 -21.81 -7.19
C GLU A 151 -7.14 -22.28 -8.61
N THR A 152 -7.46 -23.57 -8.81
CA THR A 152 -7.89 -24.09 -10.12
C THR A 152 -9.32 -23.65 -10.48
N ARG A 153 -10.11 -23.25 -9.49
CA ARG A 153 -11.49 -22.77 -9.63
C ARG A 153 -11.62 -21.32 -9.21
N HIS A 154 -11.01 -20.43 -9.97
CA HIS A 154 -10.92 -18.99 -9.67
C HIS A 154 -12.25 -18.34 -9.31
N TYR A 155 -13.37 -18.76 -9.95
CA TYR A 155 -14.70 -18.22 -9.65
C TYR A 155 -15.25 -18.58 -8.27
N LEU A 156 -14.62 -19.52 -7.53
CA LEU A 156 -14.97 -19.88 -6.16
C LEU A 156 -14.06 -19.21 -5.12
N THR A 157 -12.99 -18.53 -5.54
CA THR A 157 -12.01 -17.89 -4.62
C THR A 157 -12.41 -16.47 -4.23
N GLY A 158 -13.57 -15.99 -4.67
CA GLY A 158 -14.07 -14.65 -4.40
C GLY A 158 -15.45 -14.64 -3.76
N ILE A 159 -15.86 -13.45 -3.35
CA ILE A 159 -17.23 -13.16 -2.87
C ILE A 159 -17.97 -12.43 -3.98
N PHE A 160 -19.11 -12.96 -4.39
CA PHE A 160 -19.96 -12.31 -5.39
C PHE A 160 -20.69 -11.12 -4.76
N PHE A 161 -20.43 -9.95 -5.31
CA PHE A 161 -21.09 -8.70 -4.93
C PHE A 161 -22.17 -8.35 -5.96
N HIS A 162 -23.42 -8.19 -5.53
CA HIS A 162 -24.46 -7.66 -6.37
C HIS A 162 -25.44 -6.81 -5.57
N GLN A 163 -25.99 -5.82 -6.21
CA GLN A 163 -27.08 -5.01 -5.65
C GLN A 163 -28.41 -5.52 -6.16
N THR A 164 -29.37 -5.70 -5.27
CA THR A 164 -30.76 -6.03 -5.61
C THR A 164 -31.72 -5.02 -4.99
N GLN A 165 -32.87 -4.83 -5.63
CA GLN A 165 -33.93 -3.97 -5.14
C GLN A 165 -35.15 -4.80 -4.82
N VAL A 166 -35.69 -4.64 -3.61
CA VAL A 166 -36.93 -5.24 -3.16
C VAL A 166 -37.73 -4.17 -2.45
N ASP A 167 -38.97 -3.94 -2.86
CA ASP A 167 -39.89 -2.95 -2.27
C ASP A 167 -39.26 -1.56 -2.08
N ASP A 168 -38.69 -1.00 -3.15
CA ASP A 168 -37.99 0.30 -3.18
C ASP A 168 -36.78 0.43 -2.24
N LYS A 169 -36.31 -0.68 -1.65
CA LYS A 169 -35.09 -0.75 -0.85
C LYS A 169 -33.98 -1.48 -1.59
N PHE A 170 -32.78 -0.94 -1.49
CA PHE A 170 -31.59 -1.58 -2.04
C PHE A 170 -30.93 -2.48 -1.00
N PHE A 171 -30.56 -3.68 -1.43
CA PHE A 171 -29.82 -4.67 -0.65
C PHE A 171 -28.52 -5.02 -1.36
N LEU A 172 -27.48 -5.35 -0.61
CA LEU A 172 -26.19 -5.81 -1.08
C LEU A 172 -25.98 -7.27 -0.65
#